data_f5205fc91b7449b88503299a86f5dbff
#
_entry.id   f5205fc91b7449b88503299a86f5dbff
#
_cell.length_a   1.000
_cell.length_b   1.000
_cell.length_c   1.000
_cell.angle_alpha   90.00
_cell.angle_beta   90.00
_cell.angle_gamma   90.00
#
_symmetry.space_group_name_H-M   'P 1'
#
loop_
_entity.id
_entity.type
_entity.pdbx_description
1 polymer ?
#
loop_
_entity_poly.entity_id
_entity_poly.type
_entity_poly.pdbx_seq_one_letter_code
_entity_poly.pdbx_strand_id
1 'polypeptide(L)'
;MTYLNTDNIARSTADVEYHPLIPFLPENARVLFLGSFPPQRKRWCMDFYYPNFINDHWRIQGQIFFGDRNHFVDVEHKRFKLEDIVAHCRQKGIAFFDTSTAIRRLKDNASDKFLEVVEPTDIAALISRLPHLRAVVTTGEKATRTICASLGIPQPPKVNTSVPIPHVHNKDGKPLLLYRLPSSSRAYPLAFEGKVAAYQQMFSQMLF
;
A
#
# COMPACT_ATOMS: atom_id res chain seq x y z
N MET A 1 -50.80 -15.24 -7.67
CA MET A 1 -50.18 -14.61 -6.49
C MET A 1 -48.69 -14.62 -6.70
N THR A 2 -48.17 -13.47 -7.09
CA THR A 2 -46.75 -13.29 -7.48
C THR A 2 -46.03 -12.73 -6.25
N TYR A 3 -45.15 -13.50 -5.65
CA TYR A 3 -44.29 -13.02 -4.55
C TYR A 3 -43.20 -12.18 -5.16
N LEU A 4 -43.27 -10.88 -4.96
CA LEU A 4 -42.18 -9.94 -5.15
C LEU A 4 -41.13 -10.17 -4.06
N ASN A 5 -40.00 -10.71 -4.44
CA ASN A 5 -38.82 -10.86 -3.59
C ASN A 5 -38.17 -9.47 -3.50
N THR A 6 -38.47 -8.74 -2.44
CA THR A 6 -37.79 -7.47 -2.09
C THR A 6 -36.53 -7.82 -1.32
N ASP A 7 -35.48 -8.22 -2.00
CA ASP A 7 -34.15 -8.22 -1.44
C ASP A 7 -33.76 -6.76 -1.14
N ASN A 8 -34.02 -6.37 0.08
CA ASN A 8 -33.70 -5.10 0.67
C ASN A 8 -32.16 -5.07 0.84
N ILE A 9 -31.44 -4.57 -0.18
CA ILE A 9 -30.04 -4.19 -0.05
C ILE A 9 -30.01 -3.00 0.90
N ALA A 10 -29.86 -3.29 2.18
CA ALA A 10 -29.53 -2.28 3.18
C ALA A 10 -28.20 -1.63 2.77
N ARG A 11 -28.27 -0.50 2.04
CA ARG A 11 -27.09 0.33 1.80
C ARG A 11 -26.57 0.74 3.16
N SER A 12 -25.31 0.40 3.44
CA SER A 12 -24.62 0.80 4.67
C SER A 12 -24.79 2.32 4.87
N THR A 13 -25.32 2.73 6.03
CA THR A 13 -25.45 4.13 6.43
C THR A 13 -24.11 4.72 6.90
N ALA A 14 -23.00 3.99 6.79
CA ALA A 14 -21.69 4.48 7.16
C ALA A 14 -21.29 5.68 6.29
N ASP A 15 -20.77 6.72 6.93
CA ASP A 15 -20.30 7.93 6.25
C ASP A 15 -19.12 7.61 5.31
N VAL A 16 -19.02 8.39 4.24
CA VAL A 16 -17.89 8.32 3.32
C VAL A 16 -16.68 8.96 3.97
N GLU A 17 -15.58 8.20 4.05
CA GLU A 17 -14.28 8.69 4.49
C GLU A 17 -13.43 9.03 3.26
N TYR A 18 -12.94 10.27 3.16
CA TYR A 18 -12.00 10.71 2.11
C TYR A 18 -10.56 10.52 2.56
N HIS A 19 -9.68 10.26 1.59
CA HIS A 19 -8.26 10.01 1.88
C HIS A 19 -7.60 11.25 2.49
N PRO A 20 -7.02 11.15 3.71
CA PRO A 20 -6.52 12.31 4.45
C PRO A 20 -5.11 12.76 4.04
N LEU A 21 -4.39 11.95 3.25
CA LEU A 21 -3.03 12.24 2.80
C LEU A 21 -3.00 12.52 1.30
N ILE A 22 -2.08 13.37 0.89
CA ILE A 22 -1.75 13.59 -0.53
C ILE A 22 -0.72 12.54 -0.98
N PRO A 23 -0.67 12.14 -2.28
CA PRO A 23 0.34 11.23 -2.78
C PRO A 23 1.76 11.73 -2.52
N PHE A 24 2.60 10.86 -1.94
CA PHE A 24 4.03 11.13 -1.77
C PHE A 24 4.80 10.54 -2.96
N LEU A 25 5.22 11.40 -3.88
CA LEU A 25 5.78 11.04 -5.19
C LEU A 25 7.14 11.73 -5.41
N PRO A 26 8.25 11.23 -4.83
CA PRO A 26 9.58 11.74 -5.14
C PRO A 26 9.88 11.60 -6.65
N GLU A 27 10.54 12.61 -7.25
CA GLU A 27 10.85 12.61 -8.69
C GLU A 27 11.67 11.41 -9.15
N ASN A 28 12.57 10.93 -8.29
CA ASN A 28 13.41 9.76 -8.53
C ASN A 28 12.74 8.42 -8.19
N ALA A 29 11.43 8.38 -7.95
CA ALA A 29 10.74 7.18 -7.48
C ALA A 29 10.88 6.02 -8.47
N ARG A 30 11.35 4.89 -7.96
CA ARG A 30 11.48 3.60 -8.67
C ARG A 30 10.43 2.60 -8.23
N VAL A 31 9.88 2.78 -7.03
CA VAL A 31 8.89 1.90 -6.42
C VAL A 31 7.75 2.74 -5.87
N LEU A 32 6.50 2.37 -6.21
CA LEU A 32 5.28 2.98 -5.66
C LEU A 32 4.55 1.94 -4.80
N PHE A 33 4.52 2.14 -3.50
CA PHE A 33 3.69 1.34 -2.59
C PHE A 33 2.26 1.84 -2.59
N LEU A 34 1.33 0.90 -2.75
CA LEU A 34 -0.11 1.15 -2.67
C LEU A 34 -0.74 0.24 -1.63
N GLY A 35 -1.27 0.82 -0.55
CA GLY A 35 -2.20 0.18 0.37
C GLY A 35 -3.63 0.24 -0.16
N SER A 36 -4.59 -0.16 0.65
CA SER A 36 -6.02 -0.04 0.31
C SER A 36 -6.57 1.33 0.71
N PHE A 37 -6.38 1.70 1.98
CA PHE A 37 -6.76 2.97 2.58
C PHE A 37 -6.16 3.06 4.00
N PRO A 38 -5.86 4.26 4.54
CA PRO A 38 -5.30 4.38 5.87
C PRO A 38 -6.22 3.85 6.98
N PRO A 39 -5.66 3.36 8.10
CA PRO A 39 -6.47 3.05 9.27
C PRO A 39 -7.07 4.32 9.87
N GLN A 40 -8.10 4.17 10.73
CA GLN A 40 -8.70 5.31 11.43
C GLN A 40 -7.65 6.14 12.18
N ARG A 41 -7.87 7.46 12.23
CA ARG A 41 -6.95 8.44 12.82
C ARG A 41 -6.51 8.12 14.24
N LYS A 42 -7.36 7.54 15.08
CA LYS A 42 -7.04 7.11 16.44
C LYS A 42 -5.91 6.07 16.54
N ARG A 43 -5.52 5.44 15.41
CA ARG A 43 -4.45 4.46 15.33
C ARG A 43 -3.13 5.04 14.80
N TRP A 44 -3.09 6.33 14.49
CA TRP A 44 -1.92 6.97 13.92
C TRP A 44 -0.95 7.43 15.00
N CYS A 45 0.34 7.24 14.76
CA CYS A 45 1.41 7.82 15.55
C CYS A 45 2.27 8.80 14.74
N MET A 46 1.92 9.04 13.45
CA MET A 46 2.53 10.05 12.59
C MET A 46 1.60 10.38 11.42
N ASP A 47 1.80 11.53 10.77
CA ASP A 47 1.02 11.98 9.60
C ASP A 47 1.67 11.56 8.28
N PHE A 48 1.75 10.24 8.06
CA PHE A 48 2.33 9.65 6.86
C PHE A 48 1.77 8.23 6.64
N TYR A 49 2.25 7.54 5.60
CA TYR A 49 1.85 6.18 5.25
C TYR A 49 2.30 5.15 6.29
N TYR A 50 1.52 4.06 6.43
CA TYR A 50 1.72 3.04 7.49
C TYR A 50 1.83 3.65 8.89
N PRO A 51 0.87 4.52 9.30
CA PRO A 51 0.97 5.32 10.51
C PRO A 51 0.80 4.55 11.81
N ASN A 52 0.30 3.32 11.75
CA ASN A 52 0.02 2.54 12.94
C ASN A 52 1.31 1.99 13.55
N PHE A 53 1.62 2.38 14.80
CA PHE A 53 2.86 1.98 15.49
C PHE A 53 3.07 0.47 15.60
N ILE A 54 1.99 -0.32 15.64
CA ILE A 54 2.08 -1.79 15.64
C ILE A 54 2.23 -2.41 14.24
N ASN A 55 2.25 -1.63 13.15
CA ASN A 55 2.58 -2.12 11.82
C ASN A 55 4.09 -2.25 11.66
N ASP A 56 4.56 -3.29 10.97
CA ASP A 56 5.99 -3.58 10.84
C ASP A 56 6.65 -2.91 9.62
N HIS A 57 5.93 -2.16 8.77
CA HIS A 57 6.46 -1.62 7.52
C HIS A 57 7.79 -0.86 7.71
N TRP A 58 7.80 0.10 8.62
CA TRP A 58 9.01 0.92 8.88
C TRP A 58 10.09 0.14 9.62
N ARG A 59 9.71 -0.87 10.42
CA ARG A 59 10.68 -1.79 11.03
C ARG A 59 11.34 -2.70 10.01
N ILE A 60 10.58 -3.16 9.00
CA ILE A 60 11.12 -3.95 7.89
C ILE A 60 12.12 -3.11 7.11
N GLN A 61 11.78 -1.86 6.76
CA GLN A 61 12.70 -0.97 6.06
C GLN A 61 13.94 -0.64 6.90
N GLY A 62 13.78 -0.36 8.19
CA GLY A 62 14.91 -0.16 9.10
C GLY A 62 15.87 -1.35 9.11
N GLN A 63 15.33 -2.57 9.22
CA GLN A 63 16.13 -3.80 9.19
C GLN A 63 16.85 -3.98 7.86
N ILE A 64 16.21 -3.74 6.72
CA ILE A 64 16.80 -3.96 5.38
C ILE A 64 17.90 -2.95 5.07
N PHE A 65 17.67 -1.67 5.32
CA PHE A 65 18.55 -0.60 4.85
C PHE A 65 19.61 -0.18 5.87
N PHE A 66 19.40 -0.48 7.16
CA PHE A 66 20.27 -0.03 8.24
C PHE A 66 20.70 -1.16 9.19
N GLY A 67 20.20 -2.39 9.02
CA GLY A 67 20.49 -3.50 9.92
C GLY A 67 19.83 -3.37 11.30
N ASP A 68 18.98 -2.37 11.49
CA ASP A 68 18.33 -2.07 12.77
C ASP A 68 16.82 -1.92 12.58
N ARG A 69 16.04 -2.88 13.11
CA ARG A 69 14.58 -2.83 13.07
C ARG A 69 13.95 -1.61 13.76
N ASN A 70 14.69 -0.97 14.65
CA ASN A 70 14.23 0.19 15.39
C ASN A 70 14.78 1.52 14.83
N HIS A 71 15.51 1.50 13.72
CA HIS A 71 16.10 2.70 13.13
C HIS A 71 15.13 3.87 13.02
N PHE A 72 13.92 3.60 12.53
CA PHE A 72 12.85 4.59 12.38
C PHE A 72 11.89 4.68 13.57
N VAL A 73 12.23 4.07 14.71
CA VAL A 73 11.33 3.97 15.87
C VAL A 73 11.84 4.86 17.01
N ASP A 74 10.98 5.76 17.46
CA ASP A 74 11.12 6.43 18.75
C ASP A 74 10.38 5.57 19.79
N VAL A 75 11.16 4.74 20.50
CA VAL A 75 10.62 3.75 21.44
C VAL A 75 9.98 4.42 22.65
N GLU A 76 10.59 5.50 23.13
CA GLU A 76 10.15 6.24 24.31
C GLU A 76 8.76 6.83 24.11
N HIS A 77 8.55 7.51 22.98
CA HIS A 77 7.28 8.17 22.66
C HIS A 77 6.31 7.30 21.85
N LYS A 78 6.66 6.03 21.59
CA LYS A 78 5.83 5.07 20.80
C LYS A 78 5.36 5.65 19.47
N ARG A 79 6.26 6.30 18.74
CA ARG A 79 6.03 6.89 17.42
C ARG A 79 7.12 6.53 16.44
N PHE A 80 6.88 6.79 15.17
CA PHE A 80 7.92 6.72 14.15
C PHE A 80 8.61 8.07 13.95
N LYS A 81 9.87 8.05 13.54
CA LYS A 81 10.70 9.22 13.23
C LYS A 81 10.36 9.70 11.81
N LEU A 82 9.32 10.53 11.68
CA LEU A 82 8.75 10.94 10.40
C LEU A 82 9.77 11.57 9.46
N GLU A 83 10.60 12.48 9.96
CA GLU A 83 11.60 13.20 9.16
C GLU A 83 12.64 12.24 8.56
N ASP A 84 13.14 11.28 9.34
CA ASP A 84 14.08 10.26 8.89
C ASP A 84 13.45 9.36 7.82
N ILE A 85 12.18 8.98 8.01
CA ILE A 85 11.41 8.19 7.06
C ILE A 85 11.25 8.94 5.73
N VAL A 86 10.85 10.19 5.76
CA VAL A 86 10.65 11.01 4.55
C VAL A 86 11.98 11.20 3.81
N ALA A 87 13.07 11.49 4.54
CA ALA A 87 14.40 11.61 3.96
C ALA A 87 14.86 10.29 3.31
N HIS A 88 14.68 9.16 3.99
CA HIS A 88 14.96 7.83 3.48
C HIS A 88 14.19 7.53 2.19
N CYS A 89 12.88 7.78 2.18
CA CYS A 89 12.03 7.51 1.02
C CYS A 89 12.44 8.36 -0.18
N ARG A 90 12.76 9.63 0.00
CA ARG A 90 13.30 10.51 -1.04
C ARG A 90 14.63 10.00 -1.58
N GLN A 91 15.57 9.64 -0.69
CA GLN A 91 16.88 9.13 -1.07
C GLN A 91 16.78 7.82 -1.87
N LYS A 92 15.90 6.90 -1.44
CA LYS A 92 15.76 5.57 -2.07
C LYS A 92 14.80 5.54 -3.26
N GLY A 93 14.07 6.62 -3.53
CA GLY A 93 13.10 6.65 -4.61
C GLY A 93 11.89 5.75 -4.31
N ILE A 94 11.33 5.87 -3.12
CA ILE A 94 10.14 5.11 -2.68
C ILE A 94 8.96 6.08 -2.57
N ALA A 95 7.94 5.85 -3.38
CA ALA A 95 6.69 6.59 -3.41
C ALA A 95 5.58 5.84 -2.67
N PHE A 96 4.55 6.59 -2.21
CA PHE A 96 3.41 6.05 -1.48
C PHE A 96 2.11 6.70 -1.91
N PHE A 97 1.08 5.88 -2.01
CA PHE A 97 -0.33 6.26 -1.96
C PHE A 97 -1.19 5.03 -1.60
N ASP A 98 -2.50 5.13 -1.78
CA ASP A 98 -3.45 4.04 -1.58
C ASP A 98 -4.32 3.84 -2.82
N THR A 99 -4.95 2.68 -2.96
CA THR A 99 -5.77 2.32 -4.14
C THR A 99 -7.17 2.93 -4.13
N SER A 100 -7.53 3.66 -3.07
CA SER A 100 -8.84 4.30 -2.92
C SER A 100 -8.69 5.72 -2.38
N THR A 101 -9.41 6.68 -2.98
CA THR A 101 -9.51 8.08 -2.52
C THR A 101 -10.71 8.30 -1.63
N ALA A 102 -11.75 7.44 -1.72
CA ALA A 102 -12.88 7.44 -0.80
C ALA A 102 -13.40 6.03 -0.52
N ILE A 103 -13.78 5.77 0.73
CA ILE A 103 -14.30 4.48 1.21
C ILE A 103 -15.51 4.67 2.13
N ARG A 104 -16.27 3.57 2.36
CA ARG A 104 -17.09 3.39 3.55
C ARG A 104 -16.48 2.30 4.42
N ARG A 105 -16.36 2.58 5.70
CA ARG A 105 -15.85 1.62 6.68
C ARG A 105 -17.01 0.92 7.35
N LEU A 106 -17.22 -0.36 7.01
CA LEU A 106 -18.37 -1.13 7.48
C LEU A 106 -18.25 -1.62 8.93
N LYS A 107 -17.04 -1.60 9.49
CA LYS A 107 -16.76 -1.96 10.89
C LYS A 107 -15.62 -1.13 11.46
N ASP A 108 -15.70 -0.82 12.75
CA ASP A 108 -14.65 -0.11 13.49
C ASP A 108 -13.44 -1.01 13.80
N ASN A 109 -12.75 -1.46 12.74
CA ASN A 109 -11.51 -2.22 12.87
C ASN A 109 -10.51 -1.81 11.77
N ALA A 110 -9.28 -2.33 11.83
CA ALA A 110 -8.22 -2.02 10.88
C ALA A 110 -8.15 -3.03 9.70
N SER A 111 -9.15 -3.91 9.56
CA SER A 111 -9.15 -4.91 8.50
C SER A 111 -9.72 -4.36 7.21
N ASP A 112 -8.96 -4.45 6.13
CA ASP A 112 -9.36 -4.06 4.77
C ASP A 112 -10.59 -4.82 4.25
N LYS A 113 -10.90 -5.97 4.86
CA LYS A 113 -12.07 -6.79 4.52
C LYS A 113 -13.38 -6.02 4.65
N PHE A 114 -13.43 -5.03 5.56
CA PHE A 114 -14.61 -4.25 5.84
C PHE A 114 -14.57 -2.84 5.25
N LEU A 115 -13.73 -2.62 4.24
CA LEU A 115 -13.71 -1.39 3.46
C LEU A 115 -14.52 -1.60 2.18
N GLU A 116 -15.52 -0.76 1.95
CA GLU A 116 -16.20 -0.61 0.66
C GLU A 116 -15.54 0.56 -0.08
N VAL A 117 -15.01 0.31 -1.27
CA VAL A 117 -14.42 1.35 -2.12
C VAL A 117 -15.56 2.15 -2.75
N VAL A 118 -15.59 3.46 -2.46
CA VAL A 118 -16.52 4.42 -3.05
C VAL A 118 -15.90 5.05 -4.29
N GLU A 119 -14.63 5.47 -4.15
CA GLU A 119 -13.88 6.10 -5.22
C GLU A 119 -12.48 5.47 -5.30
N PRO A 120 -12.18 4.72 -6.37
CA PRO A 120 -10.84 4.19 -6.60
C PRO A 120 -9.89 5.32 -7.01
N THR A 121 -8.61 5.17 -6.65
CA THR A 121 -7.55 6.06 -7.11
C THR A 121 -7.31 5.87 -8.61
N ASP A 122 -7.12 6.98 -9.34
CA ASP A 122 -6.62 6.94 -10.71
C ASP A 122 -5.13 6.55 -10.71
N ILE A 123 -4.89 5.23 -10.78
CA ILE A 123 -3.53 4.65 -10.74
C ILE A 123 -2.75 5.01 -11.99
N ALA A 124 -3.39 5.14 -13.15
CA ALA A 124 -2.73 5.52 -14.40
C ALA A 124 -2.19 6.95 -14.31
N ALA A 125 -2.98 7.88 -13.76
CA ALA A 125 -2.53 9.25 -13.50
C ALA A 125 -1.39 9.31 -12.47
N LEU A 126 -1.37 8.46 -11.45
CA LEU A 126 -0.23 8.39 -10.52
C LEU A 126 1.04 7.89 -11.20
N ILE A 127 0.94 6.81 -11.98
CA ILE A 127 2.07 6.21 -12.70
C ILE A 127 2.67 7.22 -13.69
N SER A 128 1.85 7.98 -14.42
CA SER A 128 2.31 8.97 -15.42
C SER A 128 3.19 10.06 -14.82
N ARG A 129 3.08 10.33 -13.52
CA ARG A 129 3.89 11.29 -12.76
C ARG A 129 5.25 10.77 -12.33
N LEU A 130 5.54 9.48 -12.54
CA LEU A 130 6.72 8.77 -12.04
C LEU A 130 7.53 8.15 -13.19
N PRO A 131 8.32 8.95 -13.93
CA PRO A 131 9.00 8.51 -15.16
C PRO A 131 10.05 7.42 -14.91
N HIS A 132 10.57 7.32 -13.69
CA HIS A 132 11.59 6.33 -13.31
C HIS A 132 11.02 5.06 -12.65
N LEU A 133 9.68 4.95 -12.58
CA LEU A 133 9.03 3.83 -11.89
C LEU A 133 9.39 2.49 -12.53
N ARG A 134 9.69 1.49 -11.71
CA ARG A 134 9.98 0.11 -12.12
C ARG A 134 8.89 -0.85 -11.66
N ALA A 135 8.33 -0.59 -10.47
CA ALA A 135 7.29 -1.42 -9.90
C ALA A 135 6.26 -0.63 -9.11
N VAL A 136 5.01 -1.04 -9.25
CA VAL A 136 3.94 -0.76 -8.31
C VAL A 136 3.86 -1.94 -7.35
N VAL A 137 3.84 -1.67 -6.04
CA VAL A 137 3.91 -2.69 -4.99
C VAL A 137 2.67 -2.64 -4.12
N THR A 138 1.99 -3.75 -3.97
CA THR A 138 0.86 -3.89 -3.03
C THR A 138 1.23 -4.80 -1.86
N THR A 139 0.73 -4.48 -0.67
CA THR A 139 1.03 -5.23 0.57
C THR A 139 -0.20 -5.91 1.18
N GLY A 140 -1.27 -6.04 0.43
CA GLY A 140 -2.53 -6.65 0.89
C GLY A 140 -3.39 -7.13 -0.26
N GLU A 141 -4.31 -8.04 0.02
CA GLU A 141 -5.18 -8.63 -1.01
C GLU A 141 -6.15 -7.60 -1.59
N LYS A 142 -6.76 -6.76 -0.75
CA LYS A 142 -7.72 -5.73 -1.18
C LYS A 142 -7.06 -4.77 -2.18
N ALA A 143 -5.93 -4.19 -1.81
CA ALA A 143 -5.17 -3.29 -2.69
C ALA A 143 -4.80 -3.98 -4.01
N THR A 144 -4.30 -5.22 -3.94
CA THR A 144 -3.93 -5.98 -5.15
C THR A 144 -5.13 -6.19 -6.08
N ARG A 145 -6.28 -6.59 -5.55
CA ARG A 145 -7.50 -6.79 -6.36
C ARG A 145 -8.01 -5.49 -6.95
N THR A 146 -7.99 -4.41 -6.19
CA THR A 146 -8.43 -3.08 -6.66
C THR A 146 -7.57 -2.61 -7.82
N ILE A 147 -6.24 -2.69 -7.71
CA ILE A 147 -5.34 -2.28 -8.80
C ILE A 147 -5.45 -3.20 -10.03
N CYS A 148 -5.60 -4.52 -9.84
CA CYS A 148 -5.80 -5.43 -10.96
C CYS A 148 -7.07 -5.10 -11.75
N ALA A 149 -8.16 -4.79 -11.05
CA ALA A 149 -9.41 -4.36 -11.70
C ALA A 149 -9.23 -3.02 -12.45
N SER A 150 -8.54 -2.05 -11.84
CA SER A 150 -8.32 -0.72 -12.44
C SER A 150 -7.40 -0.76 -13.67
N LEU A 151 -6.43 -1.67 -13.72
CA LEU A 151 -5.42 -1.75 -14.78
C LEU A 151 -5.64 -2.93 -15.75
N GLY A 152 -6.77 -3.62 -15.67
CA GLY A 152 -7.09 -4.74 -16.56
C GLY A 152 -6.17 -5.94 -16.42
N ILE A 153 -5.60 -6.17 -15.22
CA ILE A 153 -4.75 -7.33 -14.95
C ILE A 153 -5.64 -8.53 -14.63
N PRO A 154 -5.67 -9.59 -15.49
CA PRO A 154 -6.66 -10.64 -15.37
C PRO A 154 -6.51 -11.52 -14.13
N GLN A 155 -5.28 -11.69 -13.65
CA GLN A 155 -4.99 -12.49 -12.47
C GLN A 155 -4.03 -11.76 -11.53
N PRO A 156 -4.40 -11.57 -10.25
CA PRO A 156 -3.51 -11.01 -9.26
C PRO A 156 -2.24 -11.86 -9.09
N PRO A 157 -1.06 -11.24 -8.95
CA PRO A 157 0.16 -11.99 -8.67
C PRO A 157 0.03 -12.76 -7.34
N LYS A 158 0.68 -13.92 -7.26
CA LYS A 158 0.86 -14.61 -5.97
C LYS A 158 1.69 -13.74 -5.02
N VAL A 159 1.55 -13.95 -3.72
CA VAL A 159 2.38 -13.27 -2.73
C VAL A 159 3.86 -13.53 -3.04
N ASN A 160 4.67 -12.49 -2.96
CA ASN A 160 6.10 -12.48 -3.28
C ASN A 160 6.45 -12.74 -4.76
N THR A 161 5.51 -12.42 -5.66
CA THR A 161 5.75 -12.47 -7.11
C THR A 161 5.29 -11.19 -7.79
N SER A 162 5.66 -11.01 -9.06
CA SER A 162 5.22 -9.91 -9.90
C SER A 162 4.63 -10.38 -11.22
N VAL A 163 3.83 -9.51 -11.82
CA VAL A 163 3.32 -9.64 -13.19
C VAL A 163 3.50 -8.30 -13.92
N PRO A 164 3.69 -8.29 -15.25
CA PRO A 164 3.71 -7.05 -15.99
C PRO A 164 2.32 -6.37 -15.98
N ILE A 165 2.32 -5.04 -15.90
CA ILE A 165 1.11 -4.22 -16.07
C ILE A 165 0.89 -4.08 -17.59
N PRO A 166 -0.28 -4.47 -18.13
CA PRO A 166 -0.54 -4.43 -19.57
C PRO A 166 -0.35 -3.03 -20.15
N HIS A 167 0.37 -2.94 -21.27
CA HIS A 167 0.59 -1.71 -22.05
C HIS A 167 1.27 -0.57 -21.31
N VAL A 168 1.81 -0.79 -20.11
CA VAL A 168 2.53 0.24 -19.33
C VAL A 168 4.01 -0.09 -19.28
N HIS A 169 4.84 0.86 -19.74
CA HIS A 169 6.29 0.74 -19.77
C HIS A 169 6.92 1.93 -19.04
N ASN A 170 8.08 1.70 -18.44
CA ASN A 170 8.88 2.79 -17.89
C ASN A 170 9.61 3.56 -19.00
N LYS A 171 10.32 4.62 -18.63
CA LYS A 171 11.09 5.44 -19.59
C LYS A 171 12.15 4.67 -20.39
N ASP A 172 12.60 3.52 -19.87
CA ASP A 172 13.61 2.68 -20.53
C ASP A 172 12.97 1.62 -21.47
N GLY A 173 11.65 1.73 -21.70
CA GLY A 173 10.86 0.81 -22.53
C GLY A 173 10.62 -0.57 -21.92
N LYS A 174 10.96 -0.75 -20.64
CA LYS A 174 10.72 -2.02 -19.93
C LYS A 174 9.31 -2.06 -19.36
N PRO A 175 8.62 -3.23 -19.36
CA PRO A 175 7.32 -3.36 -18.72
C PRO A 175 7.36 -2.94 -17.27
N LEU A 176 6.37 -2.14 -16.86
CA LEU A 176 6.15 -1.83 -15.46
C LEU A 176 5.55 -3.05 -14.75
N LEU A 177 6.05 -3.37 -13.57
CA LEU A 177 5.63 -4.57 -12.83
C LEU A 177 4.63 -4.22 -11.72
N LEU A 178 3.61 -5.06 -11.54
CA LEU A 178 2.85 -5.14 -10.31
C LEU A 178 3.45 -6.22 -9.44
N TYR A 179 4.01 -5.85 -8.28
CA TYR A 179 4.59 -6.77 -7.31
C TYR A 179 3.67 -6.90 -6.09
N ARG A 180 3.36 -8.12 -5.66
CA ARG A 180 2.57 -8.37 -4.45
C ARG A 180 3.48 -8.88 -3.34
N LEU A 181 3.60 -8.09 -2.26
CA LEU A 181 4.30 -8.47 -1.03
C LEU A 181 3.34 -9.03 0.02
N PRO A 182 3.84 -9.81 0.99
CA PRO A 182 3.07 -10.12 2.20
C PRO A 182 2.74 -8.85 2.96
N SER A 183 1.60 -8.83 3.64
CA SER A 183 1.21 -7.69 4.46
C SER A 183 2.21 -7.44 5.58
N SER A 184 2.55 -6.17 5.80
CA SER A 184 3.36 -5.72 6.94
C SER A 184 2.59 -5.68 8.26
N SER A 185 1.29 -5.92 8.25
CA SER A 185 0.48 -6.03 9.47
C SER A 185 0.96 -7.17 10.36
N ARG A 186 1.01 -6.95 11.68
CA ARG A 186 1.30 -8.03 12.64
C ARG A 186 0.23 -9.11 12.69
N ALA A 187 -0.99 -8.80 12.24
CA ALA A 187 -2.06 -9.79 12.12
C ALA A 187 -1.86 -10.76 10.93
N TYR A 188 -0.94 -10.45 10.00
CA TYR A 188 -0.62 -11.35 8.89
C TYR A 188 0.24 -12.52 9.39
N PRO A 189 -0.11 -13.80 9.07
CA PRO A 189 0.50 -14.99 9.65
C PRO A 189 1.87 -15.32 9.01
N LEU A 190 2.80 -14.38 9.08
CA LEU A 190 4.19 -14.53 8.66
C LEU A 190 5.10 -13.86 9.69
N ALA A 191 6.15 -14.55 10.13
CA ALA A 191 7.14 -14.02 11.05
C ALA A 191 7.83 -12.77 10.47
N PHE A 192 8.36 -11.92 11.34
CA PHE A 192 9.02 -10.67 10.96
C PHE A 192 10.16 -10.91 9.96
N GLU A 193 11.00 -11.90 10.21
CA GLU A 193 12.15 -12.28 9.38
C GLU A 193 11.70 -12.72 7.97
N GLY A 194 10.60 -13.44 7.87
CA GLY A 194 10.00 -13.81 6.59
C GLY A 194 9.47 -12.61 5.80
N LYS A 195 8.90 -11.62 6.49
CA LYS A 195 8.53 -10.35 5.85
C LYS A 195 9.76 -9.58 5.38
N VAL A 196 10.80 -9.50 6.22
CA VAL A 196 12.08 -8.84 5.87
C VAL A 196 12.66 -9.48 4.61
N ALA A 197 12.77 -10.81 4.55
CA ALA A 197 13.31 -11.51 3.39
C ALA A 197 12.53 -11.23 2.10
N ALA A 198 11.19 -11.24 2.16
CA ALA A 198 10.32 -10.95 1.03
C ALA A 198 10.51 -9.51 0.50
N TYR A 199 10.52 -8.52 1.41
CA TYR A 199 10.72 -7.12 1.04
C TYR A 199 12.14 -6.86 0.53
N GLN A 200 13.16 -7.47 1.14
CA GLN A 200 14.54 -7.37 0.69
C GLN A 200 14.73 -7.90 -0.72
N GLN A 201 14.13 -9.05 -1.05
CA GLN A 201 14.15 -9.59 -2.40
C GLN A 201 13.56 -8.61 -3.42
N MET A 202 12.41 -8.02 -3.14
CA MET A 202 11.77 -7.02 -3.99
C MET A 202 12.65 -5.78 -4.14
N PHE A 203 13.16 -5.21 -3.05
CA PHE A 203 14.01 -4.02 -3.11
C PHE A 203 15.31 -4.28 -3.88
N SER A 204 15.93 -5.45 -3.74
CA SER A 204 17.14 -5.82 -4.50
C SER A 204 16.90 -5.85 -6.01
N GLN A 205 15.71 -6.24 -6.44
CA GLN A 205 15.34 -6.28 -7.86
C GLN A 205 14.96 -4.90 -8.42
N MET A 206 14.35 -4.04 -7.61
CA MET A 206 13.71 -2.81 -8.08
C MET A 206 14.53 -1.54 -7.82
N LEU A 207 15.34 -1.50 -6.78
CA LEU A 207 16.10 -0.30 -6.41
C LEU A 207 17.57 -0.32 -6.87
N PHE A 208 18.12 -1.51 -7.02
CA PHE A 208 19.51 -1.73 -7.45
C PHE A 208 19.55 -2.38 -8.84
#